data_8dba7c4490a9075e69493731426706b9
#
_entry.id   8dba7c4490a9075e69493731426706b9
#
_cell.length_a   1.000
_cell.length_b   1.000
_cell.length_c   1.000
_cell.angle_alpha   90.00
_cell.angle_beta   90.00
_cell.angle_gamma   90.00
#
_symmetry.space_group_name_H-M   'P 1'
#
loop_
_entity.id
_entity.type
_entity.pdbx_description
1 polymer ?
#
loop_
_entity_poly.entity_id
_entity_poly.type
_entity_poly.pdbx_seq_one_letter_code
_entity_poly.pdbx_strand_id
1 'polypeptide(L)'
;LKLKKQNDKESVKLVNSIQRIIDILKDNPQFGNPIEKRKIPRTYLKQGIKNLYRCELSNYWRLIYTLEGTKIEIFAFVLNIMDHKKYNKLFGYRKN
;
A
#
# COMPACT_ATOMS: atom_id res chain seq x y z
N LEU A 1 11.04 11.63 -7.22
CA LEU A 1 10.80 10.99 -5.94
C LEU A 1 12.05 10.98 -5.10
N LYS A 2 11.88 11.29 -3.87
CA LYS A 2 13.01 11.29 -2.94
C LYS A 2 13.66 9.93 -2.81
N LEU A 3 12.87 8.88 -2.91
CA LEU A 3 13.38 7.52 -2.82
C LEU A 3 14.47 7.26 -3.84
N LYS A 4 14.26 7.75 -5.05
CA LYS A 4 15.26 7.54 -6.09
C LYS A 4 16.52 8.35 -5.82
N LYS A 5 16.35 9.52 -5.28
CA LYS A 5 17.50 10.39 -5.04
C LYS A 5 18.44 9.82 -3.98
N GLN A 6 17.88 9.17 -2.99
CA GLN A 6 18.71 8.65 -1.91
C GLN A 6 19.57 7.48 -2.34
N ASN A 7 19.11 6.78 -3.34
CA ASN A 7 19.93 5.72 -3.92
C ASN A 7 20.40 4.68 -2.90
N ASP A 8 19.67 4.49 -1.83
CA ASP A 8 20.02 3.45 -0.88
C ASP A 8 19.30 2.16 -1.23
N LYS A 9 19.78 1.07 -0.65
CA LYS A 9 19.28 -0.24 -1.00
C LYS A 9 17.79 -0.42 -0.70
N GLU A 10 17.35 0.15 0.40
CA GLU A 10 15.95 -0.02 0.78
C GLU A 10 15.02 0.74 -0.14
N SER A 11 15.42 1.94 -0.53
CA SER A 11 14.63 2.72 -1.47
C SER A 11 14.56 2.04 -2.81
N VAL A 12 15.68 1.47 -3.26
CA VAL A 12 15.70 0.76 -4.53
C VAL A 12 14.78 -0.46 -4.47
N LYS A 13 14.84 -1.20 -3.38
CA LYS A 13 13.97 -2.36 -3.22
C LYS A 13 12.50 -1.97 -3.24
N LEU A 14 12.17 -0.87 -2.59
CA LEU A 14 10.79 -0.41 -2.57
C LEU A 14 10.32 -0.02 -3.97
N VAL A 15 11.12 0.75 -4.68
CA VAL A 15 10.77 1.15 -6.05
C VAL A 15 10.60 -0.07 -6.94
N ASN A 16 11.49 -1.04 -6.82
CA ASN A 16 11.39 -2.25 -7.62
C ASN A 16 10.15 -3.06 -7.28
N SER A 17 9.79 -3.13 -6.01
CA SER A 17 8.58 -3.86 -5.63
C SER A 17 7.33 -3.16 -6.13
N ILE A 18 7.32 -1.84 -6.13
CA ILE A 18 6.21 -1.08 -6.68
C ILE A 18 6.05 -1.39 -8.17
N GLN A 19 7.15 -1.36 -8.90
CA GLN A 19 7.09 -1.61 -10.33
C GLN A 19 6.62 -3.04 -10.62
N ARG A 20 7.11 -4.00 -9.85
CA ARG A 20 6.70 -5.39 -10.03
C ARG A 20 5.21 -5.57 -9.79
N ILE A 21 4.69 -4.94 -8.74
CA ILE A 21 3.27 -5.06 -8.44
C ILE A 21 2.43 -4.38 -9.53
N ILE A 22 2.86 -3.22 -10.00
CA ILE A 22 2.14 -2.52 -11.07
C ILE A 22 2.08 -3.40 -12.31
N ASP A 23 3.18 -4.07 -12.64
CA ASP A 23 3.19 -4.95 -13.81
C ASP A 23 2.23 -6.13 -13.62
N ILE A 24 2.17 -6.68 -12.42
CA ILE A 24 1.24 -7.77 -12.13
C ILE A 24 -0.21 -7.28 -12.27
N LEU A 25 -0.49 -6.09 -11.75
CA LEU A 25 -1.84 -5.55 -11.78
C LEU A 25 -2.32 -5.26 -13.20
N LYS A 26 -1.40 -4.98 -14.12
CA LYS A 26 -1.81 -4.77 -15.51
C LYS A 26 -2.44 -6.01 -16.10
N ASP A 27 -1.95 -7.17 -15.73
CA ASP A 27 -2.49 -8.42 -16.23
C ASP A 27 -3.57 -8.99 -15.34
N ASN A 28 -3.52 -8.68 -14.06
CA ASN A 28 -4.47 -9.22 -13.10
C ASN A 28 -4.86 -8.14 -12.09
N PRO A 29 -5.83 -7.30 -12.45
CA PRO A 29 -6.22 -6.19 -11.57
C PRO A 29 -6.76 -6.63 -10.22
N GLN A 30 -7.20 -7.87 -10.09
CA GLN A 30 -7.74 -8.37 -8.85
C GLN A 30 -6.72 -9.09 -7.99
N PHE A 31 -5.44 -8.92 -8.33
CA PHE A 31 -4.35 -9.58 -7.61
C PHE A 31 -4.31 -9.18 -6.14
N GLY A 32 -4.60 -7.93 -5.82
CA GLY A 32 -4.54 -7.45 -4.45
C GLY A 32 -5.57 -8.08 -3.55
N ASN A 33 -5.34 -7.97 -2.25
CA ASN A 33 -6.30 -8.46 -1.26
C ASN A 33 -7.36 -7.40 -1.01
N PRO A 34 -8.64 -7.76 -1.10
CA PRO A 34 -9.69 -6.77 -0.87
C PRO A 34 -9.74 -6.35 0.59
N ILE A 35 -10.00 -5.07 0.80
CA ILE A 35 -10.18 -4.52 2.13
C ILE A 35 -11.67 -4.58 2.44
N GLU A 36 -12.02 -5.07 3.62
CA GLU A 36 -13.41 -5.15 4.02
C GLU A 36 -14.08 -3.78 3.94
N LYS A 37 -15.32 -3.77 3.47
CA LYS A 37 -16.02 -2.50 3.30
C LYS A 37 -16.09 -1.68 4.57
N ARG A 38 -16.30 -2.32 5.69
CA ARG A 38 -16.40 -1.61 6.97
C ARG A 38 -15.11 -0.92 7.37
N LYS A 39 -13.99 -1.33 6.76
CA LYS A 39 -12.69 -0.75 7.06
C LYS A 39 -12.28 0.33 6.08
N ILE A 40 -13.09 0.59 5.07
CA ILE A 40 -12.80 1.64 4.11
C ILE A 40 -13.07 2.99 4.78
N PRO A 41 -12.08 3.89 4.78
CA PRO A 41 -12.28 5.20 5.40
C PRO A 41 -13.47 5.94 4.79
N ARG A 42 -14.19 6.64 5.66
CA ARG A 42 -15.38 7.35 5.23
C ARG A 42 -15.11 8.38 4.15
N THR A 43 -13.92 8.99 4.18
CA THR A 43 -13.57 9.96 3.16
C THR A 43 -13.58 9.36 1.77
N TYR A 44 -13.16 8.09 1.66
CA TYR A 44 -13.19 7.42 0.37
C TYR A 44 -14.63 7.08 -0.04
N LEU A 45 -15.42 6.63 0.91
CA LEU A 45 -16.81 6.31 0.63
C LEU A 45 -17.57 7.52 0.13
N LYS A 46 -17.29 8.68 0.70
CA LYS A 46 -17.93 9.91 0.28
C LYS A 46 -17.58 10.29 -1.15
N GLN A 47 -16.43 9.87 -1.61
CA GLN A 47 -16.01 10.14 -2.98
C GLN A 47 -16.55 9.11 -3.97
N GLY A 48 -17.38 8.19 -3.51
CA GLY A 48 -17.95 7.18 -4.37
C GLY A 48 -17.09 5.96 -4.57
N ILE A 49 -16.02 5.85 -3.80
CA ILE A 49 -15.13 4.69 -3.90
C ILE A 49 -15.75 3.52 -3.17
N LYS A 50 -16.02 2.45 -3.89
CA LYS A 50 -16.77 1.33 -3.35
C LYS A 50 -15.92 0.14 -2.96
N ASN A 51 -14.67 0.12 -3.39
CA ASN A 51 -13.78 -0.99 -3.07
C ASN A 51 -12.36 -0.48 -2.94
N LEU A 52 -11.60 -1.21 -2.14
CA LEU A 52 -10.17 -0.96 -2.00
C LEU A 52 -9.47 -2.29 -1.94
N TYR A 53 -8.25 -2.31 -2.48
CA TYR A 53 -7.40 -3.48 -2.46
C TYR A 53 -6.04 -3.07 -1.95
N ARG A 54 -5.32 -4.03 -1.40
CA ARG A 54 -3.97 -3.77 -0.93
C ARG A 54 -3.02 -4.83 -1.47
N CYS A 55 -1.80 -4.38 -1.74
CA CYS A 55 -0.72 -5.27 -2.14
C CYS A 55 0.46 -5.00 -1.23
N GLU A 56 1.12 -6.06 -0.81
CA GLU A 56 2.31 -5.91 0.02
C GLU A 56 3.49 -5.54 -0.85
N LEU A 57 4.28 -4.60 -0.35
CA LEU A 57 5.51 -4.19 -0.99
C LEU A 57 6.66 -4.51 -0.05
N SER A 58 7.89 -4.18 -0.46
CA SER A 58 9.03 -4.43 0.40
C SER A 58 9.01 -3.52 1.62
N ASN A 59 9.69 -3.94 2.68
CA ASN A 59 9.91 -3.14 3.89
C ASN A 59 8.61 -2.67 4.55
N TYR A 60 7.61 -3.55 4.56
CA TYR A 60 6.34 -3.30 5.24
C TYR A 60 5.51 -2.18 4.62
N TRP A 61 5.80 -1.81 3.39
CA TRP A 61 4.95 -0.88 2.67
C TRP A 61 3.80 -1.60 2.00
N ARG A 62 2.70 -0.89 1.79
CA ARG A 62 1.54 -1.40 1.08
C ARG A 62 1.12 -0.41 0.02
N LEU A 63 0.65 -0.95 -1.08
CA LEU A 63 0.02 -0.16 -2.14
C LEU A 63 -1.49 -0.33 -2.00
N ILE A 64 -2.22 0.77 -1.96
CA ILE A 64 -3.67 0.76 -1.84
C ILE A 64 -4.26 1.28 -3.14
N TYR A 65 -5.17 0.52 -3.72
CA TYR A 65 -5.78 0.92 -4.98
C TYR A 65 -7.25 0.55 -5.01
N THR A 66 -7.97 1.18 -5.93
CA THR A 66 -9.36 0.84 -6.22
C THR A 66 -9.43 0.28 -7.63
N LEU A 67 -10.47 -0.50 -7.88
CA LEU A 67 -10.68 -1.12 -9.18
C LEU A 67 -12.07 -0.79 -9.66
N GLU A 68 -12.15 -0.23 -10.87
CA GLU A 68 -13.42 0.10 -11.47
C GLU A 68 -13.43 -0.52 -12.86
N GLY A 69 -14.14 -1.64 -12.98
CA GLY A 69 -14.04 -2.44 -14.20
C GLY A 69 -12.63 -3.00 -14.31
N THR A 70 -11.90 -2.58 -15.31
CA THR A 70 -10.51 -2.97 -15.47
C THR A 70 -9.55 -1.84 -15.13
N LYS A 71 -10.10 -0.70 -14.69
CA LYS A 71 -9.30 0.47 -14.44
C LYS A 71 -8.83 0.51 -12.99
N ILE A 72 -7.55 0.71 -12.81
CA ILE A 72 -6.93 0.77 -11.49
C ILE A 72 -6.57 2.21 -11.18
N GLU A 73 -6.89 2.63 -9.97
CA GLU A 73 -6.44 3.92 -9.48
C GLU A 73 -5.73 3.72 -8.16
N ILE A 74 -4.46 4.10 -8.13
CA ILE A 74 -3.65 3.96 -6.93
C ILE A 74 -3.89 5.15 -6.04
N PHE A 75 -4.27 4.90 -4.79
CA PHE A 75 -4.57 5.97 -3.86
C PHE A 75 -3.43 6.29 -2.93
N ALA A 76 -2.72 5.28 -2.47
CA ALA A 76 -1.76 5.53 -1.43
C ALA A 76 -0.72 4.42 -1.33
N PHE A 77 0.43 4.81 -0.82
CA PHE A 77 1.43 3.86 -0.36
C PHE A 77 1.51 4.09 1.15
N VAL A 78 1.25 3.06 1.91
CA VAL A 78 1.22 3.20 3.36
C VAL A 78 2.17 2.22 4.01
N LEU A 79 2.71 2.63 5.13
CA LEU A 79 3.57 1.76 5.90
C LEU A 79 2.70 0.78 6.68
N ASN A 80 2.92 -0.48 6.46
CA ASN A 80 2.14 -1.52 7.10
C ASN A 80 2.78 -1.90 8.42
N ILE A 81 2.09 -1.59 9.50
CA ILE A 81 2.56 -1.94 10.83
C ILE A 81 1.93 -3.27 11.19
N MET A 82 2.71 -4.31 11.15
CA MET A 82 2.19 -5.65 11.35
C MET A 82 1.95 -6.00 12.80
N ASP A 83 2.69 -5.38 13.70
CA ASP A 83 2.71 -5.80 15.09
C ASP A 83 3.10 -4.62 15.94
N HIS A 84 2.37 -4.43 17.01
CA HIS A 84 2.59 -3.30 17.91
C HIS A 84 3.99 -3.28 18.49
N LYS A 85 4.50 -4.44 18.83
CA LYS A 85 5.83 -4.51 19.39
C LYS A 85 6.88 -4.02 18.42
N LYS A 86 6.79 -4.47 17.19
CA LYS A 86 7.72 -4.05 16.16
C LYS A 86 7.58 -2.58 15.88
N TYR A 87 6.35 -2.10 15.86
CA TYR A 87 6.10 -0.70 15.60
C TYR A 87 6.70 0.16 16.69
N ASN A 88 6.45 -0.19 17.93
CA ASN A 88 6.97 0.57 19.07
C ASN A 88 8.48 0.58 19.09
N LYS A 89 9.08 -0.55 18.80
CA LYS A 89 10.52 -0.66 18.79
C LYS A 89 11.12 0.16 17.67
N LEU A 90 10.51 0.11 16.51
CA LEU A 90 11.04 0.77 15.32
C LEU A 90 11.00 2.29 15.44
N PHE A 91 9.96 2.81 16.03
CA PHE A 91 9.76 4.25 16.11
C PHE A 91 9.99 4.82 17.51
N GLY A 92 10.45 4.00 18.42
CA GLY A 92 10.60 4.46 19.79
C GLY A 92 9.30 4.88 20.43
N TYR A 93 8.22 4.39 19.90
CA TYR A 93 6.90 4.76 20.34
C TYR A 93 6.63 4.17 21.72
N ARG A 94 6.11 4.99 22.58
CA ARG A 94 5.85 4.53 23.93
C ARG A 94 4.38 4.22 24.08
N LYS A 95 4.11 3.04 24.55
CA LYS A 95 2.76 2.63 24.75
C LYS A 95 2.28 3.05 26.12
N ASN A 96 1.13 3.60 26.18
CA ASN A 96 0.55 4.01 27.46
C ASN A 96 -0.69 3.24 27.76
#